data_f075dd0a2c1ddcef739a2d3fca345e7b
#
_entry.id   f075dd0a2c1ddcef739a2d3fca345e7b
#
_cell.length_a   1.000
_cell.length_b   1.000
_cell.length_c   1.000
_cell.angle_alpha   90.00
_cell.angle_beta   90.00
_cell.angle_gamma   90.00
#
_symmetry.space_group_name_H-M   'P 1'
#
loop_
_entity.id
_entity.type
_entity.pdbx_description
1 polymer ?
#
loop_
_entity_poly.entity_id
_entity_poly.type
_entity_poly.pdbx_seq_one_letter_code
_entity_poly.pdbx_strand_id
1 'polypeptide(L)'
;MTSSTIPARPVITAWSAVSPFGIGKDEFAAGVVSGKDSVSTLDAEQWSGPDDHACVVPGFALREVLGKKGTRSMDRVTGLAVTAVRDLLRDSAGARLGDAEGTGLVLGTTTGSAQSMMDFTRASLVGERPFYVDPSQMPNAVMNCAAGQCAIWHELKGPNTTIAGGRVAGLSALSYAAGLLASGRAESVLCGAAEEFSSARAWLDHHRRGAETALLGEGCAMFLLQPAGSATPEKPALAEILAIESRVYLEGDLRSALRACVDGVLARGGVADAQVWAVSPSGIGGFTGEQEQAVLTARFGEQVLGRAPSMAPIGDTAAASAAFQIASLLGLAERSAAPSGAVALVSAVDDNGLVSCAALRLLGA
;
A
#
# COMPACT_ATOMS: atom_id res chain seq x y z
N MET A 1 12.41 -8.26 39.21
CA MET A 1 13.08 -8.15 37.90
C MET A 1 12.13 -8.69 36.85
N THR A 2 11.30 -7.85 36.26
CA THR A 2 10.41 -8.22 35.17
C THR A 2 11.28 -8.45 33.93
N SER A 3 11.39 -9.71 33.51
CA SER A 3 11.98 -10.07 32.23
C SER A 3 11.25 -9.24 31.14
N SER A 4 11.94 -8.28 30.58
CA SER A 4 11.48 -7.57 29.38
C SER A 4 11.53 -8.55 28.23
N THR A 5 10.49 -9.38 28.09
CA THR A 5 10.27 -10.13 26.86
C THR A 5 10.05 -9.13 25.75
N ILE A 6 11.02 -9.03 24.82
CA ILE A 6 10.84 -8.30 23.56
C ILE A 6 9.55 -8.87 22.94
N PRO A 7 8.53 -8.04 22.68
CA PRO A 7 7.29 -8.54 22.09
C PRO A 7 7.63 -9.25 20.78
N ALA A 8 7.03 -10.43 20.59
CA ALA A 8 7.26 -11.22 19.38
C ALA A 8 6.90 -10.37 18.15
N ARG A 9 7.80 -10.30 17.19
CA ARG A 9 7.64 -9.51 15.96
C ARG A 9 6.47 -10.06 15.15
N PRO A 10 5.60 -9.20 14.59
CA PRO A 10 4.49 -9.67 13.79
C PRO A 10 4.96 -10.26 12.46
N VAL A 11 4.16 -11.19 11.94
CA VAL A 11 4.42 -11.88 10.68
C VAL A 11 3.31 -11.64 9.67
N ILE A 12 3.67 -11.62 8.39
CA ILE A 12 2.73 -11.64 7.27
C ILE A 12 2.52 -13.10 6.88
N THR A 13 1.27 -13.57 6.88
CA THR A 13 0.91 -14.96 6.57
C THR A 13 0.11 -15.11 5.28
N ALA A 14 -0.49 -14.03 4.78
CA ALA A 14 -1.21 -13.98 3.51
C ALA A 14 -1.11 -12.58 2.90
N TRP A 15 -1.29 -12.49 1.58
CA TRP A 15 -1.36 -11.22 0.87
C TRP A 15 -2.21 -11.31 -0.38
N SER A 16 -2.63 -10.14 -0.87
CA SER A 16 -3.37 -9.99 -2.10
C SER A 16 -2.98 -8.71 -2.81
N ALA A 17 -3.23 -8.65 -4.12
CA ALA A 17 -3.04 -7.45 -4.92
C ALA A 17 -4.14 -7.30 -5.97
N VAL A 18 -4.56 -6.06 -6.19
CA VAL A 18 -5.35 -5.61 -7.34
C VAL A 18 -4.53 -4.51 -7.98
N SER A 19 -4.03 -4.72 -9.18
CA SER A 19 -2.99 -3.89 -9.77
C SER A 19 -3.20 -3.70 -11.27
N PRO A 20 -2.46 -2.84 -11.93
CA PRO A 20 -2.48 -2.72 -13.39
C PRO A 20 -2.10 -3.99 -14.14
N PHE A 21 -1.53 -5.01 -13.49
CA PHE A 21 -1.32 -6.32 -14.07
C PHE A 21 -2.58 -7.22 -14.01
N GLY A 22 -3.56 -6.88 -13.19
CA GLY A 22 -4.80 -7.64 -13.00
C GLY A 22 -5.22 -7.76 -11.55
N ILE A 23 -6.23 -8.61 -11.33
CA ILE A 23 -6.83 -8.91 -10.02
C ILE A 23 -6.28 -10.24 -9.53
N GLY A 24 -5.55 -10.23 -8.43
CA GLY A 24 -4.98 -11.41 -7.80
C GLY A 24 -3.47 -11.30 -7.60
N LYS A 25 -2.98 -12.04 -6.61
CA LYS A 25 -1.54 -12.06 -6.28
C LYS A 25 -0.70 -12.70 -7.38
N ASP A 26 -1.24 -13.71 -8.08
CA ASP A 26 -0.52 -14.43 -9.11
C ASP A 26 -0.33 -13.58 -10.37
N GLU A 27 -1.35 -12.82 -10.78
CA GLU A 27 -1.28 -11.84 -11.85
C GLU A 27 -0.26 -10.75 -11.54
N PHE A 28 -0.29 -10.23 -10.30
CA PHE A 28 0.68 -9.23 -9.87
C PHE A 28 2.10 -9.79 -9.87
N ALA A 29 2.34 -10.94 -9.25
CA ALA A 29 3.68 -11.54 -9.17
C ALA A 29 4.22 -11.94 -10.55
N ALA A 30 3.36 -12.41 -11.47
CA ALA A 30 3.74 -12.69 -12.85
C ALA A 30 4.08 -11.41 -13.63
N GLY A 31 3.26 -10.36 -13.48
CA GLY A 31 3.48 -9.06 -14.09
C GLY A 31 4.80 -8.44 -13.66
N VAL A 32 5.07 -8.42 -12.36
CA VAL A 32 6.32 -7.91 -11.78
C VAL A 32 7.55 -8.63 -12.32
N VAL A 33 7.51 -9.97 -12.39
CA VAL A 33 8.63 -10.77 -12.92
C VAL A 33 8.82 -10.56 -14.42
N SER A 34 7.73 -10.37 -15.16
CA SER A 34 7.81 -10.15 -16.62
C SER A 34 8.46 -8.81 -16.99
N GLY A 35 8.41 -7.83 -16.09
CA GLY A 35 8.84 -6.45 -16.34
C GLY A 35 8.07 -5.76 -17.47
N LYS A 36 6.91 -6.33 -17.87
CA LYS A 36 6.07 -5.77 -18.94
C LYS A 36 5.34 -4.54 -18.45
N ASP A 37 5.38 -3.46 -19.22
CA ASP A 37 4.61 -2.26 -18.93
C ASP A 37 3.10 -2.55 -18.91
N SER A 38 2.41 -1.94 -17.96
CA SER A 38 0.95 -2.02 -17.83
C SER A 38 0.24 -0.75 -18.30
N VAL A 39 0.95 0.09 -19.04
CA VAL A 39 0.42 1.35 -19.58
C VAL A 39 -0.76 1.08 -20.51
N SER A 40 -1.86 1.78 -20.28
CA SER A 40 -3.05 1.72 -21.10
C SER A 40 -3.40 3.11 -21.61
N THR A 41 -3.89 3.19 -22.85
CA THR A 41 -4.52 4.40 -23.37
C THR A 41 -5.87 4.56 -22.68
N LEU A 42 -6.13 5.75 -22.19
CA LEU A 42 -7.36 6.10 -21.48
C LEU A 42 -8.48 6.38 -22.48
N ASP A 43 -9.67 5.90 -22.18
CA ASP A 43 -10.88 6.29 -22.92
C ASP A 43 -11.31 7.70 -22.47
N ALA A 44 -11.25 8.67 -23.39
CA ALA A 44 -11.58 10.06 -23.13
C ALA A 44 -13.04 10.28 -22.72
N GLU A 45 -13.97 9.35 -23.04
CA GLU A 45 -15.36 9.43 -22.59
C GLU A 45 -15.48 9.07 -21.10
N GLN A 46 -14.63 8.15 -20.63
CA GLN A 46 -14.59 7.71 -19.23
C GLN A 46 -13.67 8.57 -18.36
N TRP A 47 -12.54 9.02 -18.93
CA TRP A 47 -11.47 9.70 -18.20
C TRP A 47 -11.15 11.06 -18.83
N SER A 48 -11.72 12.12 -18.30
CA SER A 48 -11.41 13.50 -18.73
C SER A 48 -10.25 14.02 -17.90
N GLY A 49 -9.02 13.85 -18.38
CA GLY A 49 -7.80 14.21 -17.66
C GLY A 49 -6.80 14.97 -18.53
N PRO A 50 -5.67 15.43 -17.96
CA PRO A 50 -4.57 16.05 -18.69
C PRO A 50 -3.74 15.02 -19.47
N ASP A 51 -3.83 13.74 -19.14
CA ASP A 51 -3.03 12.66 -19.69
C ASP A 51 -3.88 11.66 -20.46
N ASP A 52 -3.34 11.14 -21.57
CA ASP A 52 -3.99 10.13 -22.41
C ASP A 52 -3.63 8.69 -21.99
N HIS A 53 -2.76 8.53 -21.01
CA HIS A 53 -2.23 7.24 -20.57
C HIS A 53 -2.17 7.15 -19.06
N ALA A 54 -2.44 5.95 -18.52
CA ALA A 54 -2.25 5.61 -17.12
C ALA A 54 -2.06 4.09 -16.95
N CYS A 55 -1.61 3.68 -15.78
CA CYS A 55 -1.57 2.28 -15.38
C CYS A 55 -2.81 1.95 -14.54
N VAL A 56 -3.92 1.60 -15.22
CA VAL A 56 -5.19 1.25 -14.58
C VAL A 56 -5.40 -0.25 -14.52
N VAL A 57 -6.19 -0.73 -13.55
CA VAL A 57 -6.54 -2.15 -13.44
C VAL A 57 -7.40 -2.55 -14.64
N PRO A 58 -6.96 -3.52 -15.46
CA PRO A 58 -7.65 -3.88 -16.70
C PRO A 58 -9.06 -4.38 -16.44
N GLY A 59 -10.04 -3.85 -17.18
CA GLY A 59 -11.43 -4.31 -17.11
C GLY A 59 -12.08 -4.21 -15.72
N PHE A 60 -11.58 -3.36 -14.83
CA PHE A 60 -12.11 -3.25 -13.46
C PHE A 60 -13.47 -2.54 -13.46
N ALA A 61 -14.52 -3.32 -13.60
CA ALA A 61 -15.90 -2.88 -13.43
C ALA A 61 -16.48 -3.45 -12.13
N LEU A 62 -16.80 -2.57 -11.16
CA LEU A 62 -17.25 -2.93 -9.81
C LEU A 62 -18.36 -4.00 -9.79
N ARG A 63 -19.37 -3.84 -10.66
CA ARG A 63 -20.50 -4.76 -10.73
C ARG A 63 -20.16 -6.14 -11.28
N GLU A 64 -19.15 -6.22 -12.12
CA GLU A 64 -18.66 -7.47 -12.68
C GLU A 64 -17.79 -8.21 -11.68
N VAL A 65 -16.92 -7.47 -10.95
CA VAL A 65 -15.96 -8.04 -9.99
C VAL A 65 -16.63 -8.42 -8.66
N LEU A 66 -17.53 -7.57 -8.14
CA LEU A 66 -18.15 -7.73 -6.82
C LEU A 66 -19.64 -8.10 -6.87
N GLY A 67 -20.27 -8.06 -8.04
CA GLY A 67 -21.71 -8.26 -8.21
C GLY A 67 -22.52 -6.96 -8.05
N LYS A 68 -23.83 -7.04 -8.27
CA LYS A 68 -24.73 -5.86 -8.29
C LYS A 68 -25.13 -5.37 -6.89
N LYS A 69 -25.19 -6.28 -5.90
CA LYS A 69 -25.70 -5.97 -4.56
C LYS A 69 -24.62 -5.20 -3.79
N GLY A 70 -24.95 -4.00 -3.29
CA GLY A 70 -24.06 -3.18 -2.48
C GLY A 70 -23.04 -2.33 -3.24
N THR A 71 -22.85 -2.55 -4.56
CA THR A 71 -21.83 -1.83 -5.35
C THR A 71 -22.30 -0.52 -5.98
N ARG A 72 -23.60 -0.18 -5.88
CA ARG A 72 -24.16 0.99 -6.57
C ARG A 72 -23.55 2.32 -6.11
N SER A 73 -23.24 2.41 -4.83
CA SER A 73 -22.71 3.62 -4.18
C SER A 73 -21.20 3.57 -3.93
N MET A 74 -20.51 2.50 -4.33
CA MET A 74 -19.06 2.40 -4.17
C MET A 74 -18.34 3.22 -5.23
N ASP A 75 -17.36 4.00 -4.80
CA ASP A 75 -16.35 4.60 -5.67
C ASP A 75 -15.25 3.61 -6.05
N ARG A 76 -14.34 4.05 -6.91
CA ARG A 76 -13.31 3.18 -7.46
C ARG A 76 -12.33 2.68 -6.39
N VAL A 77 -11.82 3.59 -5.52
CA VAL A 77 -10.87 3.18 -4.47
C VAL A 77 -11.51 2.19 -3.49
N THR A 78 -12.78 2.37 -3.15
CA THR A 78 -13.54 1.44 -2.31
C THR A 78 -13.63 0.07 -2.98
N GLY A 79 -13.94 0.04 -4.27
CA GLY A 79 -14.01 -1.21 -5.02
C GLY A 79 -12.69 -1.96 -5.10
N LEU A 80 -11.59 -1.25 -5.34
CA LEU A 80 -10.23 -1.81 -5.32
C LEU A 80 -9.91 -2.44 -3.95
N ALA A 81 -10.19 -1.70 -2.87
CA ALA A 81 -9.93 -2.15 -1.50
C ALA A 81 -10.80 -3.36 -1.11
N VAL A 82 -12.13 -3.32 -1.38
CA VAL A 82 -13.04 -4.44 -1.09
C VAL A 82 -12.62 -5.70 -1.86
N THR A 83 -12.21 -5.55 -3.13
CA THR A 83 -11.74 -6.67 -3.94
C THR A 83 -10.45 -7.27 -3.38
N ALA A 84 -9.47 -6.43 -3.02
CA ALA A 84 -8.22 -6.88 -2.43
C ALA A 84 -8.45 -7.59 -1.08
N VAL A 85 -9.30 -7.04 -0.20
CA VAL A 85 -9.66 -7.69 1.07
C VAL A 85 -10.37 -9.02 0.84
N ARG A 86 -11.29 -9.11 -0.12
CA ARG A 86 -11.93 -10.38 -0.50
C ARG A 86 -10.90 -11.45 -0.88
N ASP A 87 -9.95 -11.08 -1.73
CA ASP A 87 -8.94 -12.02 -2.22
C ASP A 87 -7.92 -12.36 -1.13
N LEU A 88 -7.59 -11.42 -0.24
CA LEU A 88 -6.80 -11.69 0.95
C LEU A 88 -7.47 -12.70 1.88
N LEU A 89 -8.77 -12.54 2.16
CA LEU A 89 -9.52 -13.48 3.00
C LEU A 89 -9.58 -14.87 2.36
N ARG A 90 -9.64 -14.97 1.04
CA ARG A 90 -9.54 -16.25 0.31
C ARG A 90 -8.14 -16.86 0.42
N ASP A 91 -7.09 -16.06 0.22
CA ASP A 91 -5.70 -16.51 0.36
C ASP A 91 -5.38 -16.88 1.81
N SER A 92 -6.05 -16.28 2.79
CA SER A 92 -5.87 -16.59 4.22
C SER A 92 -6.59 -17.89 4.68
N ALA A 93 -7.21 -18.62 3.78
CA ALA A 93 -7.85 -19.90 4.13
C ALA A 93 -6.83 -20.83 4.81
N GLY A 94 -7.18 -21.33 6.00
CA GLY A 94 -6.28 -22.11 6.86
C GLY A 94 -5.46 -21.30 7.87
N ALA A 95 -5.44 -19.95 7.77
CA ALA A 95 -4.87 -19.11 8.82
C ALA A 95 -5.78 -19.08 10.06
N ARG A 96 -5.18 -18.88 11.23
CA ARG A 96 -5.93 -18.62 12.46
C ARG A 96 -6.33 -17.15 12.50
N LEU A 97 -7.42 -16.81 11.83
CA LEU A 97 -8.04 -15.50 12.00
C LEU A 97 -8.67 -15.43 13.38
N GLY A 98 -8.65 -14.27 14.02
CA GLY A 98 -9.54 -13.96 15.13
C GLY A 98 -11.02 -14.07 14.70
N ASP A 99 -11.93 -13.97 15.66
CA ASP A 99 -13.32 -13.76 15.32
C ASP A 99 -13.52 -12.39 14.63
N ALA A 100 -14.76 -12.07 14.26
CA ALA A 100 -15.05 -10.81 13.59
C ALA A 100 -14.63 -9.57 14.42
N GLU A 101 -14.65 -9.66 15.76
CA GLU A 101 -14.30 -8.60 16.70
C GLU A 101 -12.80 -8.54 16.96
N GLY A 102 -12.09 -9.68 16.88
CA GLY A 102 -10.64 -9.80 17.00
C GLY A 102 -9.88 -9.45 15.71
N THR A 103 -10.58 -9.36 14.56
CA THR A 103 -9.96 -9.06 13.27
C THR A 103 -10.08 -7.58 12.92
N GLY A 104 -8.95 -6.87 12.96
CA GLY A 104 -8.86 -5.44 12.61
C GLY A 104 -8.63 -5.20 11.11
N LEU A 105 -8.90 -3.97 10.65
CA LEU A 105 -8.59 -3.47 9.31
C LEU A 105 -7.88 -2.12 9.40
N VAL A 106 -6.73 -1.99 8.73
CA VAL A 106 -5.98 -0.71 8.62
C VAL A 106 -5.67 -0.46 7.15
N LEU A 107 -6.23 0.61 6.60
CA LEU A 107 -6.08 0.98 5.20
C LEU A 107 -5.34 2.30 5.03
N GLY A 108 -4.22 2.28 4.31
CA GLY A 108 -3.50 3.47 3.86
C GLY A 108 -4.12 4.06 2.60
N THR A 109 -4.15 5.39 2.48
CA THR A 109 -4.59 6.11 1.27
C THR A 109 -3.95 7.49 1.22
N THR A 110 -4.02 8.16 0.08
CA THR A 110 -3.66 9.59 0.01
C THR A 110 -4.80 10.45 0.54
N THR A 111 -5.99 10.35 -0.06
CA THR A 111 -7.16 11.17 0.27
C THR A 111 -8.48 10.39 0.30
N GLY A 112 -8.46 9.08 0.11
CA GLY A 112 -9.64 8.30 -0.26
C GLY A 112 -9.96 8.49 -1.73
N SER A 113 -11.23 8.73 -2.09
CA SER A 113 -11.61 9.05 -3.46
C SER A 113 -11.48 10.56 -3.74
N ALA A 114 -10.44 10.93 -4.49
CA ALA A 114 -10.26 12.30 -4.97
C ALA A 114 -11.43 12.71 -5.88
N GLN A 115 -11.93 11.80 -6.71
CA GLN A 115 -13.07 12.07 -7.58
C GLN A 115 -14.33 12.39 -6.80
N SER A 116 -14.72 11.53 -5.85
CA SER A 116 -15.93 11.74 -5.05
C SER A 116 -15.87 13.02 -4.22
N MET A 117 -14.70 13.32 -3.65
CA MET A 117 -14.48 14.55 -2.89
C MET A 117 -14.63 15.79 -3.77
N MET A 118 -14.05 15.79 -4.98
CA MET A 118 -14.12 16.90 -5.91
C MET A 118 -15.54 17.08 -6.48
N ASP A 119 -16.22 15.99 -6.81
CA ASP A 119 -17.60 16.04 -7.33
C ASP A 119 -18.58 16.58 -6.27
N PHE A 120 -18.46 16.12 -5.02
CA PHE A 120 -19.26 16.62 -3.91
C PHE A 120 -18.99 18.10 -3.63
N THR A 121 -17.72 18.50 -3.62
CA THR A 121 -17.33 19.91 -3.43
C THR A 121 -17.83 20.78 -4.57
N ARG A 122 -17.68 20.32 -5.81
CA ARG A 122 -18.19 21.03 -6.99
C ARG A 122 -19.71 21.20 -6.92
N ALA A 123 -20.45 20.18 -6.56
CA ALA A 123 -21.91 20.28 -6.41
C ALA A 123 -22.31 21.34 -5.40
N SER A 124 -21.58 21.47 -4.28
CA SER A 124 -21.78 22.54 -3.30
C SER A 124 -21.48 23.95 -3.82
N LEU A 125 -20.47 24.09 -4.69
CA LEU A 125 -20.03 25.39 -5.20
C LEU A 125 -20.86 25.91 -6.38
N VAL A 126 -21.31 25.00 -7.27
CA VAL A 126 -22.05 25.38 -8.49
C VAL A 126 -23.57 25.26 -8.36
N GLY A 127 -24.05 24.60 -7.31
CA GLY A 127 -25.47 24.47 -7.01
C GLY A 127 -26.13 25.80 -6.69
N GLU A 128 -27.45 25.88 -6.86
CA GLU A 128 -28.24 27.08 -6.51
C GLU A 128 -28.02 27.50 -5.06
N ARG A 129 -27.79 26.54 -4.16
CA ARG A 129 -27.42 26.75 -2.76
C ARG A 129 -26.36 25.72 -2.34
N PRO A 130 -25.36 26.11 -1.50
CA PRO A 130 -24.26 25.21 -1.12
C PRO A 130 -24.69 23.90 -0.45
N PHE A 131 -25.87 23.86 0.16
CA PHE A 131 -26.40 22.67 0.82
C PHE A 131 -27.30 21.81 -0.07
N TYR A 132 -27.51 22.19 -1.32
CA TYR A 132 -28.24 21.37 -2.33
C TYR A 132 -27.30 20.36 -2.97
N VAL A 133 -26.78 19.46 -2.16
CA VAL A 133 -25.93 18.33 -2.57
C VAL A 133 -26.66 17.03 -2.33
N ASP A 134 -26.31 15.99 -3.07
CA ASP A 134 -26.86 14.65 -2.85
C ASP A 134 -26.25 14.02 -1.58
N PRO A 135 -27.03 13.83 -0.50
CA PRO A 135 -26.50 13.28 0.75
C PRO A 135 -25.94 11.85 0.59
N SER A 136 -26.38 11.10 -0.40
CA SER A 136 -25.91 9.74 -0.66
C SER A 136 -24.43 9.68 -1.12
N GLN A 137 -23.89 10.80 -1.62
CA GLN A 137 -22.50 10.90 -2.05
C GLN A 137 -21.56 11.29 -0.90
N MET A 138 -22.08 11.83 0.20
CA MET A 138 -21.28 12.27 1.36
C MET A 138 -20.34 11.17 1.89
N PRO A 139 -20.74 9.90 2.04
CA PRO A 139 -19.84 8.86 2.54
C PRO A 139 -18.58 8.68 1.70
N ASN A 140 -18.68 8.78 0.38
CA ASN A 140 -17.53 8.61 -0.53
C ASN A 140 -16.61 9.85 -0.56
N ALA A 141 -17.10 11.00 -0.10
CA ALA A 141 -16.28 12.23 -0.03
C ALA A 141 -15.37 12.27 1.21
N VAL A 142 -15.40 11.24 2.08
CA VAL A 142 -14.53 11.17 3.26
C VAL A 142 -13.53 10.04 3.14
N MET A 143 -12.29 10.30 3.58
CA MET A 143 -11.13 9.41 3.34
C MET A 143 -11.26 8.00 3.94
N ASN A 144 -12.09 7.82 4.96
CA ASN A 144 -12.27 6.53 5.64
C ASN A 144 -13.41 5.67 5.06
N CYS A 145 -14.05 6.11 3.98
CA CYS A 145 -15.14 5.37 3.36
C CYS A 145 -14.70 3.96 2.94
N ALA A 146 -13.58 3.85 2.24
CA ALA A 146 -13.10 2.56 1.73
C ALA A 146 -12.85 1.54 2.87
N ALA A 147 -12.22 1.95 3.97
CA ALA A 147 -12.01 1.08 5.12
C ALA A 147 -13.33 0.68 5.80
N GLY A 148 -14.26 1.64 5.95
CA GLY A 148 -15.60 1.39 6.50
C GLY A 148 -16.40 0.41 5.63
N GLN A 149 -16.39 0.61 4.31
CA GLN A 149 -17.08 -0.28 3.37
C GLN A 149 -16.48 -1.69 3.35
N CYS A 150 -15.14 -1.81 3.42
CA CYS A 150 -14.48 -3.11 3.58
C CYS A 150 -14.97 -3.84 4.84
N ALA A 151 -15.06 -3.14 5.97
CA ALA A 151 -15.54 -3.73 7.22
C ALA A 151 -17.00 -4.19 7.12
N ILE A 152 -17.88 -3.37 6.54
CA ILE A 152 -19.30 -3.72 6.32
C ILE A 152 -19.41 -4.91 5.36
N TRP A 153 -18.68 -4.88 4.25
CA TRP A 153 -18.77 -5.91 3.22
C TRP A 153 -18.29 -7.29 3.69
N HIS A 154 -17.24 -7.30 4.51
CA HIS A 154 -16.61 -8.53 4.99
C HIS A 154 -16.97 -8.85 6.45
N GLU A 155 -17.94 -8.13 7.02
CA GLU A 155 -18.44 -8.35 8.39
C GLU A 155 -17.34 -8.26 9.47
N LEU A 156 -16.31 -7.42 9.25
CA LEU A 156 -15.25 -7.17 10.21
C LEU A 156 -15.73 -6.19 11.28
N LYS A 157 -15.54 -6.53 12.54
CA LYS A 157 -16.02 -5.74 13.69
C LYS A 157 -14.89 -5.27 14.61
N GLY A 158 -13.67 -5.69 14.36
CA GLY A 158 -12.50 -5.26 15.09
C GLY A 158 -12.10 -3.81 14.80
N PRO A 159 -10.95 -3.36 15.32
CA PRO A 159 -10.47 -2.00 15.08
C PRO A 159 -10.40 -1.67 13.58
N ASN A 160 -11.02 -0.55 13.19
CA ASN A 160 -11.01 -0.08 11.79
C ASN A 160 -10.36 1.31 11.73
N THR A 161 -9.34 1.44 10.89
CA THR A 161 -8.55 2.67 10.80
C THR A 161 -8.18 2.98 9.37
N THR A 162 -8.26 4.27 9.01
CA THR A 162 -7.70 4.79 7.77
C THR A 162 -6.51 5.71 8.09
N ILE A 163 -5.43 5.56 7.36
CA ILE A 163 -4.25 6.41 7.46
C ILE A 163 -4.06 7.16 6.14
N ALA A 164 -4.35 8.47 6.17
CA ALA A 164 -4.10 9.36 5.04
C ALA A 164 -2.69 9.96 5.20
N GLY A 165 -1.74 9.44 4.47
CA GLY A 165 -0.32 9.79 4.64
C GLY A 165 0.47 9.81 3.32
N GLY A 166 -0.19 9.97 2.17
CA GLY A 166 0.49 9.95 0.88
C GLY A 166 1.28 8.65 0.68
N ARG A 167 2.48 8.74 0.12
CA ARG A 167 3.30 7.56 -0.22
C ARG A 167 3.74 6.73 0.97
N VAL A 168 3.87 7.32 2.16
CA VAL A 168 4.23 6.58 3.38
C VAL A 168 3.05 5.86 4.02
N ALA A 169 1.83 6.06 3.52
CA ALA A 169 0.60 5.51 4.12
C ALA A 169 0.62 3.99 4.26
N GLY A 170 1.17 3.27 3.26
CA GLY A 170 1.29 1.80 3.32
C GLY A 170 2.15 1.32 4.48
N LEU A 171 3.33 1.92 4.71
CA LEU A 171 4.19 1.59 5.84
C LEU A 171 3.61 2.07 7.17
N SER A 172 2.93 3.21 7.19
CA SER A 172 2.24 3.71 8.37
C SER A 172 1.08 2.79 8.78
N ALA A 173 0.33 2.27 7.80
CA ALA A 173 -0.72 1.28 8.04
C ALA A 173 -0.16 -0.02 8.64
N LEU A 174 0.97 -0.50 8.10
CA LEU A 174 1.66 -1.68 8.62
C LEU A 174 2.18 -1.45 10.06
N SER A 175 2.75 -0.28 10.34
CA SER A 175 3.21 0.10 11.68
C SER A 175 2.07 0.17 12.69
N TYR A 176 0.94 0.79 12.30
CA TYR A 176 -0.24 0.87 13.15
C TYR A 176 -0.84 -0.50 13.43
N ALA A 177 -0.93 -1.37 12.41
CA ALA A 177 -1.39 -2.74 12.54
C ALA A 177 -0.51 -3.55 13.51
N ALA A 178 0.81 -3.42 13.41
CA ALA A 178 1.75 -4.02 14.36
C ALA A 178 1.52 -3.52 15.80
N GLY A 179 1.18 -2.23 15.97
CA GLY A 179 0.82 -1.64 17.27
C GLY A 179 -0.49 -2.21 17.85
N LEU A 180 -1.51 -2.46 17.01
CA LEU A 180 -2.76 -3.10 17.44
C LEU A 180 -2.52 -4.51 17.96
N LEU A 181 -1.70 -5.31 17.26
CA LEU A 181 -1.31 -6.65 17.70
C LEU A 181 -0.50 -6.60 18.99
N ALA A 182 0.52 -5.75 19.06
CA ALA A 182 1.40 -5.62 20.24
C ALA A 182 0.63 -5.17 21.50
N SER A 183 -0.40 -4.37 21.34
CA SER A 183 -1.27 -3.91 22.45
C SER A 183 -2.41 -4.86 22.79
N GLY A 184 -2.55 -5.98 22.08
CA GLY A 184 -3.64 -6.95 22.27
C GLY A 184 -5.03 -6.42 21.88
N ARG A 185 -5.09 -5.34 21.09
CA ARG A 185 -6.36 -4.76 20.62
C ARG A 185 -6.95 -5.47 19.40
N ALA A 186 -6.15 -6.30 18.74
CA ALA A 186 -6.57 -7.19 17.67
C ALA A 186 -5.78 -8.49 17.75
N GLU A 187 -6.38 -9.59 17.34
CA GLU A 187 -5.74 -10.91 17.23
C GLU A 187 -5.10 -11.10 15.86
N SER A 188 -5.69 -10.49 14.83
CA SER A 188 -5.16 -10.40 13.47
C SER A 188 -5.55 -9.05 12.85
N VAL A 189 -4.77 -8.56 11.90
CA VAL A 189 -5.05 -7.29 11.22
C VAL A 189 -4.88 -7.44 9.72
N LEU A 190 -5.92 -7.12 8.97
CA LEU A 190 -5.83 -6.90 7.54
C LEU A 190 -5.30 -5.48 7.33
N CYS A 191 -4.12 -5.33 6.74
CA CYS A 191 -3.51 -4.03 6.55
C CYS A 191 -2.89 -3.89 5.16
N GLY A 192 -2.84 -2.68 4.67
CA GLY A 192 -2.27 -2.37 3.37
C GLY A 192 -2.64 -0.97 2.91
N ALA A 193 -2.65 -0.74 1.61
CA ALA A 193 -3.01 0.58 1.09
C ALA A 193 -3.67 0.49 -0.28
N ALA A 194 -4.53 1.47 -0.56
CA ALA A 194 -5.25 1.62 -1.82
C ALA A 194 -5.11 3.03 -2.37
N GLU A 195 -5.01 3.11 -3.69
CA GLU A 195 -5.06 4.35 -4.45
C GLU A 195 -5.86 4.16 -5.72
N GLU A 196 -6.73 5.12 -6.07
CA GLU A 196 -7.46 5.11 -7.35
C GLU A 196 -6.74 5.92 -8.41
N PHE A 197 -6.92 5.56 -9.66
CA PHE A 197 -6.83 6.51 -10.77
C PHE A 197 -8.19 7.17 -10.96
N SER A 198 -8.19 8.50 -11.09
CA SER A 198 -9.40 9.28 -11.42
C SER A 198 -9.01 10.56 -12.13
N SER A 199 -9.95 11.13 -12.89
CA SER A 199 -9.76 12.43 -13.55
C SER A 199 -9.38 13.52 -12.55
N ALA A 200 -10.03 13.54 -11.37
CA ALA A 200 -9.72 14.51 -10.32
C ALA A 200 -8.28 14.35 -9.81
N ARG A 201 -7.82 13.10 -9.55
CA ARG A 201 -6.44 12.84 -9.14
C ARG A 201 -5.44 13.26 -10.22
N ALA A 202 -5.71 12.94 -11.49
CA ALA A 202 -4.84 13.32 -12.60
C ALA A 202 -4.69 14.84 -12.70
N TRP A 203 -5.77 15.62 -12.59
CA TRP A 203 -5.71 17.07 -12.58
C TRP A 203 -5.01 17.64 -11.35
N LEU A 204 -5.23 17.10 -10.16
CA LEU A 204 -4.52 17.52 -8.94
C LEU A 204 -3.01 17.29 -9.06
N ASP A 205 -2.61 16.12 -9.58
CA ASP A 205 -1.20 15.80 -9.78
C ASP A 205 -0.56 16.69 -10.86
N HIS A 206 -1.23 16.91 -11.99
CA HIS A 206 -0.79 17.80 -13.05
C HIS A 206 -0.53 19.22 -12.54
N HIS A 207 -1.46 19.80 -11.77
CA HIS A 207 -1.28 21.14 -11.21
C HIS A 207 -0.19 21.19 -10.13
N ARG A 208 0.03 20.11 -9.38
CA ARG A 208 1.08 20.04 -8.37
C ARG A 208 2.47 19.93 -8.97
N ARG A 209 2.64 19.16 -10.03
CA ARG A 209 3.94 18.85 -10.64
C ARG A 209 4.34 19.84 -11.73
N GLY A 210 3.41 20.57 -12.30
CA GLY A 210 3.67 21.48 -13.40
C GLY A 210 4.13 20.75 -14.67
N ALA A 211 5.34 21.02 -15.13
CA ALA A 211 5.88 20.41 -16.36
C ALA A 211 6.40 18.97 -16.16
N GLU A 212 6.58 18.52 -14.92
CA GLU A 212 6.97 17.14 -14.64
C GLU A 212 5.76 16.21 -14.75
N THR A 213 5.73 15.37 -15.77
CA THR A 213 4.67 14.36 -15.93
C THR A 213 5.05 13.07 -15.21
N ALA A 214 4.12 12.49 -14.47
CA ALA A 214 4.25 11.15 -13.94
C ALA A 214 3.17 10.26 -14.51
N LEU A 215 3.54 9.07 -14.94
CA LEU A 215 2.57 8.07 -15.33
C LEU A 215 1.85 7.58 -14.07
N LEU A 216 0.60 7.97 -13.89
CA LEU A 216 -0.18 7.59 -12.73
C LEU A 216 -0.62 6.13 -12.81
N GLY A 217 -0.62 5.47 -11.66
CA GLY A 217 -1.12 4.12 -11.49
C GLY A 217 -2.17 4.03 -10.38
N GLU A 218 -2.83 2.90 -10.28
CA GLU A 218 -3.82 2.62 -9.24
C GLU A 218 -3.69 1.21 -8.69
N GLY A 219 -4.40 0.93 -7.63
CA GLY A 219 -4.57 -0.43 -7.13
C GLY A 219 -4.60 -0.51 -5.61
N CYS A 220 -4.55 -1.72 -5.13
CA CYS A 220 -4.56 -2.03 -3.71
C CYS A 220 -3.72 -3.29 -3.44
N ALA A 221 -2.86 -3.25 -2.44
CA ALA A 221 -2.22 -4.45 -1.90
C ALA A 221 -2.50 -4.54 -0.40
N MET A 222 -2.88 -5.74 0.05
CA MET A 222 -3.30 -6.03 1.42
C MET A 222 -2.55 -7.24 1.97
N PHE A 223 -2.32 -7.23 3.27
CA PHE A 223 -1.59 -8.24 4.02
C PHE A 223 -2.40 -8.70 5.23
N LEU A 224 -2.31 -9.98 5.57
CA LEU A 224 -2.73 -10.49 6.87
C LEU A 224 -1.53 -10.45 7.82
N LEU A 225 -1.61 -9.60 8.81
CA LEU A 225 -0.61 -9.44 9.86
C LEU A 225 -1.08 -10.14 11.14
N GLN A 226 -0.20 -10.97 11.70
CA GLN A 226 -0.51 -11.79 12.87
C GLN A 226 0.67 -11.82 13.84
N PRO A 227 0.46 -12.18 15.13
CA PRO A 227 1.56 -12.49 16.05
C PRO A 227 2.43 -13.64 15.54
N ALA A 228 3.72 -13.65 15.86
CA ALA A 228 4.70 -14.62 15.36
C ALA A 228 4.30 -16.11 15.57
N GLY A 229 3.55 -16.43 16.60
CA GLY A 229 3.10 -17.80 16.89
C GLY A 229 1.84 -18.24 16.15
N SER A 230 1.27 -17.42 15.28
CA SER A 230 -0.01 -17.71 14.59
C SER A 230 0.16 -18.51 13.31
N ALA A 231 1.37 -18.57 12.74
CA ALA A 231 1.64 -19.35 11.54
C ALA A 231 1.37 -20.85 11.79
N THR A 232 0.78 -21.51 10.79
CA THR A 232 0.49 -22.96 10.82
C THR A 232 1.27 -23.65 9.69
N PRO A 233 1.40 -25.00 9.71
CA PRO A 233 2.00 -25.72 8.58
C PRO A 233 1.26 -25.49 7.25
N GLU A 234 -0.07 -25.31 7.31
CA GLU A 234 -0.92 -25.06 6.14
C GLU A 234 -0.83 -23.60 5.68
N LYS A 235 -0.47 -22.68 6.59
CA LYS A 235 -0.30 -21.26 6.31
C LYS A 235 0.96 -20.74 7.01
N PRO A 236 2.14 -20.98 6.43
CA PRO A 236 3.40 -20.53 7.01
C PRO A 236 3.54 -19.01 6.97
N ALA A 237 4.39 -18.47 7.80
CA ALA A 237 4.75 -17.06 7.74
C ALA A 237 5.60 -16.80 6.48
N LEU A 238 5.20 -15.81 5.70
CA LEU A 238 5.89 -15.39 4.48
C LEU A 238 7.00 -14.38 4.76
N ALA A 239 6.77 -13.49 5.73
CA ALA A 239 7.77 -12.55 6.19
C ALA A 239 7.56 -12.16 7.65
N GLU A 240 8.65 -11.82 8.33
CA GLU A 240 8.67 -11.20 9.66
C GLU A 240 8.93 -9.70 9.50
N ILE A 241 8.17 -8.85 10.18
CA ILE A 241 8.43 -7.41 10.23
C ILE A 241 9.46 -7.15 11.33
N LEU A 242 10.68 -6.83 10.93
CA LEU A 242 11.79 -6.61 11.87
C LEU A 242 11.67 -5.26 12.57
N ALA A 243 11.40 -4.20 11.80
CA ALA A 243 11.19 -2.84 12.29
C ALA A 243 10.53 -1.98 11.21
N ILE A 244 9.86 -0.92 11.64
CA ILE A 244 9.40 0.19 10.80
C ILE A 244 9.81 1.49 11.50
N GLU A 245 10.32 2.44 10.73
CA GLU A 245 10.76 3.76 11.21
C GLU A 245 10.19 4.82 10.28
N SER A 246 9.76 5.96 10.83
CA SER A 246 9.29 7.11 10.05
C SER A 246 9.90 8.39 10.60
N ARG A 247 10.20 9.33 9.72
CA ARG A 247 10.77 10.63 10.06
C ARG A 247 10.12 11.73 9.21
N VAL A 248 10.10 12.91 9.79
CA VAL A 248 9.75 14.15 9.08
C VAL A 248 11.05 14.80 8.59
N TYR A 249 11.04 15.36 7.41
CA TYR A 249 12.11 16.19 6.90
C TYR A 249 11.60 17.54 6.42
N LEU A 250 12.44 18.56 6.48
CA LEU A 250 12.19 19.88 5.94
C LEU A 250 12.89 20.02 4.58
N GLU A 251 12.62 21.12 3.87
CA GLU A 251 13.25 21.42 2.58
C GLU A 251 14.78 21.25 2.64
N GLY A 252 15.31 20.49 1.69
CA GLY A 252 16.75 20.23 1.57
C GLY A 252 17.33 19.15 2.50
N ASP A 253 16.58 18.62 3.47
CA ASP A 253 17.08 17.66 4.49
C ASP A 253 16.69 16.19 4.24
N LEU A 254 16.09 15.86 3.08
CA LEU A 254 15.66 14.50 2.74
C LEU A 254 16.79 13.47 2.90
N ARG A 255 18.00 13.80 2.41
CA ARG A 255 19.13 12.84 2.46
C ARG A 255 19.54 12.49 3.89
N SER A 256 19.53 13.46 4.78
CA SER A 256 19.84 13.26 6.20
C SER A 256 18.75 12.47 6.90
N ALA A 257 17.48 12.84 6.67
CA ALA A 257 16.33 12.16 7.24
C ALA A 257 16.22 10.70 6.78
N LEU A 258 16.47 10.44 5.48
CA LEU A 258 16.45 9.09 4.93
C LEU A 258 17.58 8.22 5.54
N ARG A 259 18.81 8.75 5.63
CA ARG A 259 19.92 8.03 6.31
C ARG A 259 19.56 7.69 7.74
N ALA A 260 19.06 8.66 8.50
CA ALA A 260 18.66 8.45 9.87
C ALA A 260 17.46 7.47 10.00
N CYS A 261 16.56 7.45 9.03
CA CYS A 261 15.46 6.49 8.98
C CYS A 261 15.98 5.07 8.74
N VAL A 262 16.91 4.91 7.77
CA VAL A 262 17.55 3.62 7.48
C VAL A 262 18.39 3.15 8.68
N ASP A 263 19.17 4.02 9.33
CA ASP A 263 19.91 3.69 10.55
C ASP A 263 18.99 3.20 11.67
N GLY A 264 17.89 3.92 11.88
CA GLY A 264 16.89 3.59 12.90
C GLY A 264 16.23 2.23 12.66
N VAL A 265 15.80 1.97 11.44
CA VAL A 265 15.11 0.71 11.10
C VAL A 265 16.05 -0.50 11.20
N LEU A 266 17.30 -0.37 10.76
CA LEU A 266 18.28 -1.45 10.84
C LEU A 266 18.73 -1.70 12.29
N ALA A 267 19.00 -0.65 13.08
CA ALA A 267 19.34 -0.78 14.48
C ALA A 267 18.22 -1.46 15.29
N ARG A 268 16.96 -1.03 15.11
CA ARG A 268 15.79 -1.64 15.77
C ARG A 268 15.52 -3.05 15.30
N GLY A 269 15.77 -3.34 14.02
CA GLY A 269 15.67 -4.67 13.43
C GLY A 269 16.77 -5.62 13.90
N GLY A 270 17.89 -5.10 14.41
CA GLY A 270 19.09 -5.88 14.72
C GLY A 270 19.76 -6.41 13.45
N VAL A 271 19.80 -5.60 12.39
CA VAL A 271 20.31 -5.95 11.07
C VAL A 271 21.52 -5.11 10.72
N ALA A 272 22.61 -5.74 10.32
CA ALA A 272 23.77 -5.05 9.75
C ALA A 272 23.57 -4.79 8.24
N ASP A 273 24.18 -3.75 7.69
CA ASP A 273 24.08 -3.40 6.25
C ASP A 273 24.40 -4.59 5.35
N ALA A 274 25.42 -5.38 5.68
CA ALA A 274 25.82 -6.56 4.90
C ALA A 274 24.79 -7.70 4.89
N GLN A 275 23.79 -7.67 5.76
CA GLN A 275 22.70 -8.65 5.81
C GLN A 275 21.52 -8.23 4.94
N VAL A 276 21.49 -6.98 4.46
CA VAL A 276 20.44 -6.49 3.57
C VAL A 276 20.63 -7.11 2.20
N TRP A 277 19.72 -8.00 1.83
CA TRP A 277 19.74 -8.70 0.55
C TRP A 277 19.18 -7.86 -0.59
N ALA A 278 18.09 -7.12 -0.36
CA ALA A 278 17.45 -6.26 -1.34
C ALA A 278 16.99 -4.95 -0.73
N VAL A 279 16.98 -3.90 -1.53
CA VAL A 279 16.39 -2.59 -1.18
C VAL A 279 15.42 -2.21 -2.27
N SER A 280 14.18 -1.90 -1.87
CA SER A 280 13.13 -1.42 -2.76
C SER A 280 12.89 0.08 -2.52
N PRO A 281 13.35 0.96 -3.43
CA PRO A 281 13.08 2.39 -3.36
C PRO A 281 11.62 2.72 -3.62
N SER A 282 11.15 3.90 -3.19
CA SER A 282 9.75 4.34 -3.33
C SER A 282 9.25 4.45 -4.78
N GLY A 283 10.19 4.59 -5.73
CA GLY A 283 9.86 4.80 -7.13
C GLY A 283 9.27 6.18 -7.45
N ILE A 284 9.36 7.12 -6.51
CA ILE A 284 8.97 8.52 -6.77
C ILE A 284 9.90 9.12 -7.83
N GLY A 285 9.34 9.86 -8.78
CA GLY A 285 10.10 10.55 -9.81
C GLY A 285 10.73 11.86 -9.34
N GLY A 286 11.38 12.57 -10.28
CA GLY A 286 11.93 13.89 -10.08
C GLY A 286 13.08 13.95 -9.08
N PHE A 287 13.36 15.16 -8.61
CA PHE A 287 14.50 15.44 -7.73
C PHE A 287 14.47 14.64 -6.40
N THR A 288 13.29 14.44 -5.85
CA THR A 288 13.08 13.62 -4.63
C THR A 288 13.53 12.18 -4.85
N GLY A 289 13.13 11.56 -5.96
CA GLY A 289 13.53 10.19 -6.30
C GLY A 289 15.02 10.05 -6.59
N GLU A 290 15.63 11.04 -7.26
CA GLU A 290 17.08 11.06 -7.47
C GLU A 290 17.86 11.12 -6.16
N GLN A 291 17.41 11.91 -5.20
CA GLN A 291 18.02 11.98 -3.87
C GLN A 291 17.89 10.66 -3.09
N GLU A 292 16.71 10.04 -3.12
CA GLU A 292 16.47 8.73 -2.52
C GLU A 292 17.41 7.69 -3.10
N GLN A 293 17.42 7.58 -4.44
CA GLN A 293 18.25 6.63 -5.16
C GLN A 293 19.73 6.81 -4.84
N ALA A 294 20.22 8.06 -4.84
CA ALA A 294 21.60 8.37 -4.51
C ALA A 294 22.01 7.94 -3.09
N VAL A 295 21.13 8.16 -2.09
CA VAL A 295 21.39 7.74 -0.70
C VAL A 295 21.44 6.23 -0.58
N LEU A 296 20.47 5.53 -1.16
CA LEU A 296 20.35 4.07 -1.06
C LEU A 296 21.47 3.37 -1.85
N THR A 297 21.79 3.85 -3.05
CA THR A 297 22.88 3.32 -3.88
C THR A 297 24.24 3.52 -3.21
N ALA A 298 24.50 4.70 -2.63
CA ALA A 298 25.75 4.96 -1.94
C ALA A 298 25.96 4.05 -0.72
N ARG A 299 24.89 3.59 -0.08
CA ARG A 299 24.96 2.73 1.11
C ARG A 299 25.01 1.25 0.78
N PHE A 300 24.15 0.78 -0.13
CA PHE A 300 23.94 -0.65 -0.37
C PHE A 300 24.49 -1.14 -1.73
N GLY A 301 24.75 -0.21 -2.65
CA GLY A 301 25.20 -0.52 -4.01
C GLY A 301 24.05 -0.90 -4.96
N GLU A 302 24.27 -0.69 -6.25
CA GLU A 302 23.29 -0.94 -7.31
C GLU A 302 22.83 -2.42 -7.37
N GLN A 303 23.73 -3.35 -7.08
CA GLN A 303 23.41 -4.78 -7.10
C GLN A 303 22.34 -5.16 -6.06
N VAL A 304 22.36 -4.53 -4.87
CA VAL A 304 21.38 -4.80 -3.82
C VAL A 304 20.02 -4.17 -4.17
N LEU A 305 20.03 -2.97 -4.74
CA LEU A 305 18.82 -2.32 -5.23
C LEU A 305 18.21 -3.10 -6.42
N GLY A 306 19.04 -3.57 -7.35
CA GLY A 306 18.58 -4.33 -8.50
C GLY A 306 17.97 -5.71 -8.21
N ARG A 307 18.02 -6.18 -6.96
CA ARG A 307 17.33 -7.42 -6.54
C ARG A 307 15.86 -7.23 -6.26
N ALA A 308 15.44 -6.02 -5.87
CA ALA A 308 14.03 -5.71 -5.72
C ALA A 308 13.43 -5.35 -7.09
N PRO A 309 12.24 -5.90 -7.44
CA PRO A 309 11.58 -5.53 -8.67
C PRO A 309 11.24 -4.04 -8.73
N SER A 310 11.36 -3.44 -9.91
CA SER A 310 10.91 -2.07 -10.14
C SER A 310 9.39 -1.99 -10.14
N MET A 311 8.85 -0.97 -9.50
CA MET A 311 7.41 -0.66 -9.55
C MET A 311 7.05 0.31 -10.70
N ALA A 312 8.02 0.79 -11.47
CA ALA A 312 7.76 1.66 -12.61
C ALA A 312 6.71 1.12 -13.61
N PRO A 313 6.66 -0.19 -13.91
CA PRO A 313 5.65 -0.73 -14.82
C PRO A 313 4.19 -0.54 -14.39
N ILE A 314 3.90 -0.30 -13.12
CA ILE A 314 2.54 -0.06 -12.62
C ILE A 314 2.24 1.43 -12.38
N GLY A 315 3.17 2.32 -12.76
CA GLY A 315 3.05 3.75 -12.59
C GLY A 315 3.10 4.21 -11.14
N ASP A 316 2.81 5.50 -10.94
CA ASP A 316 2.76 6.11 -9.62
C ASP A 316 1.46 5.73 -8.89
N THR A 317 1.55 4.77 -8.00
CA THR A 317 0.43 4.31 -7.17
C THR A 317 0.34 5.00 -5.81
N ALA A 318 1.05 6.11 -5.62
CA ALA A 318 1.03 6.98 -4.43
C ALA A 318 0.97 6.19 -3.10
N ALA A 319 -0.14 6.25 -2.35
CA ALA A 319 -0.29 5.57 -1.06
C ALA A 319 -0.09 4.05 -1.13
N ALA A 320 -0.44 3.41 -2.25
CA ALA A 320 -0.30 1.97 -2.44
C ALA A 320 1.14 1.53 -2.80
N SER A 321 2.05 2.47 -3.14
CA SER A 321 3.41 2.15 -3.60
C SER A 321 4.16 1.23 -2.65
N ALA A 322 4.24 1.59 -1.36
CA ALA A 322 4.95 0.79 -0.37
C ALA A 322 4.32 -0.60 -0.16
N ALA A 323 3.00 -0.71 -0.29
CA ALA A 323 2.32 -2.00 -0.22
C ALA A 323 2.67 -2.87 -1.44
N PHE A 324 2.73 -2.30 -2.64
CA PHE A 324 3.18 -3.04 -3.83
C PHE A 324 4.65 -3.45 -3.76
N GLN A 325 5.52 -2.62 -3.19
CA GLN A 325 6.92 -2.98 -2.93
C GLN A 325 7.00 -4.23 -2.03
N ILE A 326 6.26 -4.26 -0.91
CA ILE A 326 6.20 -5.43 -0.02
C ILE A 326 5.62 -6.63 -0.76
N ALA A 327 4.50 -6.47 -1.47
CA ALA A 327 3.87 -7.54 -2.24
C ALA A 327 4.84 -8.15 -3.28
N SER A 328 5.65 -7.32 -3.94
CA SER A 328 6.66 -7.80 -4.91
C SER A 328 7.74 -8.66 -4.26
N LEU A 329 8.21 -8.27 -3.07
CA LEU A 329 9.20 -9.02 -2.30
C LEU A 329 8.62 -10.35 -1.78
N LEU A 330 7.35 -10.36 -1.34
CA LEU A 330 6.66 -11.60 -0.97
C LEU A 330 6.49 -12.54 -2.17
N GLY A 331 6.12 -12.00 -3.33
CA GLY A 331 6.03 -12.77 -4.58
C GLY A 331 7.35 -13.38 -5.02
N LEU A 332 8.49 -12.70 -4.78
CA LEU A 332 9.82 -13.27 -5.00
C LEU A 332 10.12 -14.41 -4.02
N ALA A 333 9.75 -14.23 -2.73
CA ALA A 333 9.97 -15.25 -1.71
C ALA A 333 9.15 -16.52 -1.98
N GLU A 334 7.87 -16.39 -2.31
CA GLU A 334 7.00 -17.53 -2.65
C GLU A 334 7.47 -18.31 -3.89
N ARG A 335 8.13 -17.63 -4.84
CA ARG A 335 8.71 -18.25 -6.05
C ARG A 335 10.14 -18.74 -5.85
N SER A 336 10.64 -18.76 -4.61
CA SER A 336 12.02 -19.13 -4.28
C SER A 336 13.09 -18.31 -5.02
N ALA A 337 12.75 -17.11 -5.48
CA ALA A 337 13.68 -16.17 -6.10
C ALA A 337 14.46 -15.35 -5.07
N ALA A 338 13.98 -15.29 -3.82
CA ALA A 338 14.69 -14.73 -2.69
C ALA A 338 15.15 -15.85 -1.74
N PRO A 339 16.38 -15.79 -1.18
CA PRO A 339 16.83 -16.77 -0.19
C PRO A 339 15.94 -16.71 1.07
N SER A 340 15.64 -17.87 1.65
CA SER A 340 14.93 -17.91 2.94
C SER A 340 15.78 -17.23 4.02
N GLY A 341 15.14 -16.38 4.82
CA GLY A 341 15.82 -15.55 5.82
C GLY A 341 16.46 -14.27 5.27
N ALA A 342 16.37 -14.01 3.95
CA ALA A 342 16.88 -12.78 3.35
C ALA A 342 16.19 -11.55 3.98
N VAL A 343 16.96 -10.51 4.24
CA VAL A 343 16.43 -9.24 4.73
C VAL A 343 16.24 -8.28 3.57
N ALA A 344 15.03 -7.75 3.44
CA ALA A 344 14.69 -6.71 2.49
C ALA A 344 14.36 -5.40 3.20
N LEU A 345 14.82 -4.29 2.64
CA LEU A 345 14.50 -2.93 3.07
C LEU A 345 13.54 -2.31 2.06
N VAL A 346 12.44 -1.75 2.54
CA VAL A 346 11.49 -0.95 1.75
C VAL A 346 11.62 0.50 2.20
N SER A 347 11.73 1.41 1.24
CA SER A 347 11.77 2.85 1.46
C SER A 347 10.55 3.51 0.82
N ALA A 348 9.93 4.44 1.53
CA ALA A 348 8.85 5.29 1.05
C ALA A 348 9.18 6.75 1.36
N VAL A 349 9.20 7.57 0.34
CA VAL A 349 9.47 9.01 0.43
C VAL A 349 8.30 9.77 -0.16
N ASP A 350 7.85 10.81 0.53
CA ASP A 350 6.76 11.68 0.11
C ASP A 350 7.24 13.12 0.03
N ASP A 351 6.88 13.83 -1.05
CA ASP A 351 7.26 15.24 -1.26
C ASP A 351 6.72 16.19 -0.18
N ASN A 352 5.76 15.73 0.63
CA ASN A 352 5.21 16.51 1.75
C ASN A 352 6.06 16.44 3.03
N GLY A 353 7.30 15.99 2.95
CA GLY A 353 8.24 16.02 4.08
C GLY A 353 8.23 14.76 4.94
N LEU A 354 7.78 13.63 4.43
CA LEU A 354 7.76 12.35 5.15
C LEU A 354 8.67 11.32 4.48
N VAL A 355 9.41 10.57 5.31
CA VAL A 355 10.14 9.37 4.90
C VAL A 355 9.85 8.24 5.87
N SER A 356 9.66 7.04 5.34
CA SER A 356 9.48 5.82 6.14
C SER A 356 10.28 4.68 5.54
N CYS A 357 10.82 3.82 6.41
CA CYS A 357 11.52 2.61 6.02
C CYS A 357 10.99 1.42 6.82
N ALA A 358 10.93 0.26 6.17
CA ALA A 358 10.62 -1.02 6.82
C ALA A 358 11.69 -2.05 6.50
N ALA A 359 12.13 -2.80 7.50
CA ALA A 359 12.97 -3.98 7.34
C ALA A 359 12.14 -5.24 7.55
N LEU A 360 12.18 -6.14 6.57
CA LEU A 360 11.44 -7.39 6.51
C LEU A 360 12.41 -8.55 6.39
N ARG A 361 12.16 -9.64 7.11
CA ARG A 361 12.84 -10.92 6.87
C ARG A 361 11.92 -11.81 6.08
N LEU A 362 12.31 -12.15 4.86
CA LEU A 362 11.59 -13.06 3.98
C LEU A 362 11.82 -14.50 4.44
N LEU A 363 10.75 -15.24 4.69
CA LEU A 363 10.86 -16.58 5.29
C LEU A 363 10.79 -17.69 4.24
N GLY A 364 10.35 -17.35 3.01
CA GLY A 364 10.14 -18.31 1.93
C GLY A 364 8.86 -19.13 2.15
N ALA A 365 8.44 -19.85 1.11
CA ALA A 365 7.36 -20.84 1.22
C ALA A 365 7.91 -22.19 1.65
#